data_c5a2d0f8c2097ac901e97912dda5ce5e
#
_entry.id   c5a2d0f8c2097ac901e97912dda5ce5e
#
_cell.length_a   1.000
_cell.length_b   1.000
_cell.length_c   1.000
_cell.angle_alpha   90.00
_cell.angle_beta   90.00
_cell.angle_gamma   90.00
#
_symmetry.space_group_name_H-M   'P 1'
#
loop_
_entity.id
_entity.type
_entity.pdbx_description
1 polymer ?
#
loop_
_entity_poly.entity_id
_entity_poly.type
_entity_poly.pdbx_seq_one_letter_code
_entity_poly.pdbx_strand_id
1 'polypeptide(L)'
;GGPLYYCKGLGIRFKETLKLSDENAVFPDYARFAVSLGASYYAEQQQDVFTADELLKLVEKAAGLSSAKGRLKPLFASEEEYNEFKNRHLKSSVKCADINAYCGKAYLGIDCGSTTTKLCLLNDKNEILYSYYASNKGNPVEIVREQLNEIYSLCGDRIEIAGSAVTGYGEELIKHAFSVDMGLVETIAHYTAAKYFEPDVEFILDIGGQDIKCFKIRNGAIDSIM
;
A
#
# COMPACT_ATOMS: atom_id res chain seq x y z
N GLY A 1 21.44 0.75 -9.34
CA GLY A 1 20.94 0.87 -7.97
C GLY A 1 21.05 -0.41 -7.17
N GLY A 2 20.52 -0.43 -5.96
CA GLY A 2 20.66 -1.51 -4.99
C GLY A 2 20.37 -2.92 -5.50
N PRO A 3 19.21 -3.21 -6.12
CA PRO A 3 18.90 -4.56 -6.57
C PRO A 3 19.93 -5.16 -7.51
N LEU A 4 20.37 -4.43 -8.52
CA LEU A 4 21.39 -4.89 -9.47
C LEU A 4 22.80 -5.01 -8.86
N TYR A 5 23.09 -4.26 -7.79
CA TYR A 5 24.36 -4.36 -7.08
C TYR A 5 24.42 -5.61 -6.20
N TYR A 6 23.36 -5.88 -5.43
CA TYR A 6 23.33 -6.98 -4.45
C TYR A 6 22.94 -8.32 -5.10
N CYS A 7 22.07 -8.31 -6.09
CA CYS A 7 21.62 -9.51 -6.79
C CYS A 7 22.35 -9.68 -8.13
N LYS A 8 23.56 -10.25 -8.10
CA LYS A 8 24.39 -10.45 -9.31
C LYS A 8 23.68 -11.27 -10.38
N GLY A 9 22.89 -12.27 -9.99
CA GLY A 9 22.07 -13.04 -10.93
C GLY A 9 21.08 -12.19 -11.71
N LEU A 10 20.50 -11.16 -11.10
CA LEU A 10 19.63 -10.20 -11.78
C LEU A 10 20.38 -9.44 -12.88
N GLY A 11 21.61 -8.99 -12.60
CA GLY A 11 22.48 -8.34 -13.60
C GLY A 11 22.80 -9.25 -14.79
N ILE A 12 23.10 -10.52 -14.54
CA ILE A 12 23.34 -11.53 -15.59
C ILE A 12 22.09 -11.69 -16.46
N ARG A 13 20.92 -11.87 -15.85
CA ARG A 13 19.65 -12.03 -16.60
C ARG A 13 19.30 -10.77 -17.41
N PHE A 14 19.58 -9.57 -16.89
CA PHE A 14 19.42 -8.33 -17.67
C PHE A 14 20.29 -8.34 -18.94
N LYS A 15 21.57 -8.70 -18.80
CA LYS A 15 22.47 -8.79 -19.96
C LYS A 15 21.98 -9.80 -20.99
N GLU A 16 21.61 -11.00 -20.56
CA GLU A 16 21.10 -12.07 -21.43
C GLU A 16 19.81 -11.66 -22.15
N THR A 17 18.83 -11.14 -21.39
CA THR A 17 17.51 -10.80 -21.92
C THR A 17 17.57 -9.63 -22.91
N LEU A 18 18.37 -8.61 -22.60
CA LEU A 18 18.55 -7.43 -23.45
C LEU A 18 19.65 -7.61 -24.47
N LYS A 19 20.33 -8.79 -24.50
CA LYS A 19 21.43 -9.12 -25.40
C LYS A 19 22.57 -8.08 -25.38
N LEU A 20 22.95 -7.64 -24.17
CA LEU A 20 23.98 -6.65 -23.93
C LEU A 20 25.36 -7.32 -23.87
N SER A 21 26.35 -6.69 -24.49
CA SER A 21 27.78 -7.05 -24.35
C SER A 21 28.36 -6.46 -23.04
N ASP A 22 29.56 -6.88 -22.66
CA ASP A 22 30.28 -6.29 -21.53
C ASP A 22 30.66 -4.82 -21.74
N GLU A 23 30.72 -4.38 -22.97
CA GLU A 23 31.02 -3.00 -23.34
C GLU A 23 29.85 -2.05 -23.10
N ASN A 24 28.59 -2.53 -23.28
CA ASN A 24 27.39 -1.71 -23.14
C ASN A 24 26.61 -2.00 -21.85
N ALA A 25 27.07 -2.92 -20.99
CA ALA A 25 26.46 -3.19 -19.68
C ALA A 25 27.47 -2.94 -18.56
N VAL A 26 27.45 -1.76 -18.00
CA VAL A 26 28.38 -1.35 -16.95
C VAL A 26 27.75 -1.56 -15.57
N PHE A 27 28.38 -2.42 -14.75
CA PHE A 27 28.00 -2.68 -13.36
C PHE A 27 29.17 -2.34 -12.43
N PRO A 28 29.40 -1.06 -12.12
CA PRO A 28 30.55 -0.65 -11.33
C PRO A 28 30.41 -1.09 -9.87
N ASP A 29 31.54 -1.33 -9.19
CA ASP A 29 31.58 -1.75 -7.79
C ASP A 29 30.93 -0.73 -6.83
N TYR A 30 30.87 0.52 -7.23
CA TYR A 30 30.23 1.60 -6.49
C TYR A 30 28.76 1.84 -6.88
N ALA A 31 28.14 0.97 -7.70
CA ALA A 31 26.76 1.17 -8.20
C ALA A 31 25.71 1.39 -7.10
N ARG A 32 25.94 0.87 -5.88
CA ARG A 32 25.08 1.11 -4.72
C ARG A 32 25.04 2.59 -4.30
N PHE A 33 26.09 3.34 -4.62
CA PHE A 33 26.25 4.76 -4.30
C PHE A 33 25.97 5.68 -5.50
N ALA A 34 25.55 5.15 -6.64
CA ALA A 34 25.42 5.91 -7.87
C ALA A 34 24.57 7.19 -7.71
N VAL A 35 23.46 7.11 -6.95
CA VAL A 35 22.58 8.25 -6.71
C VAL A 35 23.27 9.32 -5.85
N SER A 36 23.96 8.93 -4.78
CA SER A 36 24.68 9.86 -3.92
C SER A 36 25.91 10.47 -4.60
N LEU A 37 26.60 9.69 -5.44
CA LEU A 37 27.68 10.21 -6.27
C LEU A 37 27.14 11.23 -7.28
N GLY A 38 26.02 10.95 -7.93
CA GLY A 38 25.37 11.91 -8.83
C GLY A 38 25.01 13.21 -8.11
N ALA A 39 24.47 13.11 -6.88
CA ALA A 39 24.16 14.27 -6.05
C ALA A 39 25.44 15.06 -5.68
N SER A 40 26.56 14.37 -5.40
CA SER A 40 27.84 15.02 -5.11
C SER A 40 28.40 15.76 -6.33
N TYR A 41 28.36 15.15 -7.51
CA TYR A 41 28.77 15.81 -8.75
C TYR A 41 27.90 17.01 -9.10
N TYR A 42 26.58 16.90 -8.80
CA TYR A 42 25.70 18.03 -8.99
C TYR A 42 25.98 19.16 -8.01
N ALA A 43 26.26 18.84 -6.73
CA ALA A 43 26.61 19.80 -5.71
C ALA A 43 27.92 20.55 -6.03
N GLU A 44 28.91 19.88 -6.66
CA GLU A 44 30.16 20.51 -7.10
C GLU A 44 29.93 21.65 -8.11
N GLN A 45 28.86 21.56 -8.88
CA GLN A 45 28.49 22.60 -9.87
C GLN A 45 27.72 23.77 -9.27
N GLN A 46 27.32 23.70 -7.98
CA GLN A 46 26.62 24.77 -7.31
C GLN A 46 27.62 25.80 -6.78
N GLN A 47 27.25 27.08 -6.88
CA GLN A 47 28.09 28.20 -6.42
C GLN A 47 27.88 28.53 -4.93
N ASP A 48 26.79 28.05 -4.35
CA ASP A 48 26.45 28.30 -2.94
C ASP A 48 27.24 27.35 -2.04
N VAL A 49 28.31 27.87 -1.47
CA VAL A 49 29.16 27.13 -0.53
C VAL A 49 28.94 27.70 0.88
N PHE A 50 28.58 26.84 1.82
CA PHE A 50 28.39 27.19 3.22
C PHE A 50 29.50 26.55 4.07
N THR A 51 30.03 27.32 5.00
CA THR A 51 30.90 26.76 6.05
C THR A 51 30.06 25.97 7.05
N ALA A 52 30.68 25.04 7.81
CA ALA A 52 29.98 24.28 8.83
C ALA A 52 29.29 25.18 9.87
N ASP A 53 29.94 26.32 10.25
CA ASP A 53 29.36 27.27 11.19
C ASP A 53 28.13 28.01 10.63
N GLU A 54 28.15 28.31 9.34
CA GLU A 54 27.00 28.93 8.66
C GLU A 54 25.82 27.93 8.58
N LEU A 55 26.10 26.66 8.28
CA LEU A 55 25.07 25.63 8.27
C LEU A 55 24.48 25.43 9.67
N LEU A 56 25.29 25.39 10.72
CA LEU A 56 24.78 25.29 12.10
C LEU A 56 23.89 26.46 12.47
N LYS A 57 24.27 27.69 12.13
CA LYS A 57 23.44 28.89 12.34
C LYS A 57 22.11 28.82 11.55
N LEU A 58 22.16 28.31 10.33
CA LEU A 58 20.93 28.11 9.52
C LEU A 58 19.99 27.06 10.12
N VAL A 59 20.54 25.96 10.63
CA VAL A 59 19.78 24.90 11.31
C VAL A 59 19.16 25.45 12.61
N GLU A 60 19.90 26.16 13.44
CA GLU A 60 19.38 26.79 14.65
C GLU A 60 18.28 27.81 14.35
N LYS A 61 18.49 28.65 13.32
CA LYS A 61 17.47 29.58 12.84
C LYS A 61 16.23 28.85 12.29
N ALA A 62 16.43 27.76 11.54
CA ALA A 62 15.33 26.95 11.01
C ALA A 62 14.56 26.23 12.13
N ALA A 63 15.24 25.73 13.17
CA ALA A 63 14.61 25.15 14.33
C ALA A 63 13.73 26.15 15.10
N GLY A 64 14.16 27.41 15.19
CA GLY A 64 13.35 28.52 15.75
C GLY A 64 12.19 28.95 14.83
N LEU A 65 12.31 28.75 13.51
CA LEU A 65 11.28 29.11 12.52
C LEU A 65 10.26 28.00 12.28
N SER A 66 10.49 26.80 12.80
CA SER A 66 9.63 25.62 12.56
C SER A 66 8.18 25.80 13.06
N SER A 67 7.91 26.87 13.77
CA SER A 67 6.58 27.16 14.33
C SER A 67 5.74 28.17 13.54
N ALA A 68 6.29 28.92 12.55
CA ALA A 68 5.57 30.14 12.15
C ALA A 68 5.24 30.35 10.67
N LYS A 69 5.91 29.71 9.71
CA LYS A 69 5.63 29.99 8.28
C LYS A 69 5.28 28.74 7.49
N GLY A 70 4.04 28.68 7.04
CA GLY A 70 3.56 27.67 6.08
C GLY A 70 2.88 26.45 6.71
N ARG A 71 2.66 26.39 8.01
CA ARG A 71 1.82 25.36 8.61
C ARG A 71 0.34 25.67 8.35
N LEU A 72 -0.37 24.70 7.83
CA LEU A 72 -1.83 24.75 7.86
C LEU A 72 -2.31 24.89 9.31
N LYS A 73 -3.46 25.51 9.49
CA LYS A 73 -4.10 25.52 10.80
C LYS A 73 -4.28 24.08 11.28
N PRO A 74 -4.29 23.82 12.61
CA PRO A 74 -4.70 22.53 13.13
C PRO A 74 -6.03 22.11 12.52
N LEU A 75 -6.18 20.81 12.26
CA LEU A 75 -7.42 20.28 11.67
C LEU A 75 -8.64 20.55 12.54
N PHE A 76 -8.44 20.58 13.86
CA PHE A 76 -9.46 20.90 14.86
C PHE A 76 -8.96 22.04 15.74
N ALA A 77 -9.82 22.99 16.04
CA ALA A 77 -9.53 24.11 16.90
C ALA A 77 -9.70 23.77 18.39
N SER A 78 -10.49 22.74 18.70
CA SER A 78 -10.75 22.29 20.06
C SER A 78 -11.02 20.78 20.13
N GLU A 79 -11.05 20.24 21.34
CA GLU A 79 -11.38 18.83 21.60
C GLU A 79 -12.84 18.52 21.28
N GLU A 80 -13.74 19.50 21.48
CA GLU A 80 -15.15 19.40 21.14
C GLU A 80 -15.33 19.19 19.64
N GLU A 81 -14.64 19.98 18.82
CA GLU A 81 -14.67 19.87 17.34
C GLU A 81 -14.15 18.50 16.88
N TYR A 82 -13.09 18.01 17.51
CA TYR A 82 -12.57 16.66 17.27
C TYR A 82 -13.60 15.58 17.65
N ASN A 83 -14.26 15.71 18.78
CA ASN A 83 -15.28 14.76 19.23
C ASN A 83 -16.52 14.78 18.32
N GLU A 84 -16.95 15.93 17.83
CA GLU A 84 -18.03 16.04 16.84
C GLU A 84 -17.66 15.33 15.54
N PHE A 85 -16.46 15.56 15.04
CA PHE A 85 -15.91 14.84 13.87
C PHE A 85 -15.93 13.34 14.10
N LYS A 86 -15.36 12.85 15.21
CA LYS A 86 -15.31 11.45 15.58
C LYS A 86 -16.71 10.82 15.66
N ASN A 87 -17.65 11.49 16.34
CA ASN A 87 -19.02 10.99 16.50
C ASN A 87 -19.78 10.94 15.16
N ARG A 88 -19.52 11.89 14.26
CA ARG A 88 -20.07 11.86 12.91
C ARG A 88 -19.55 10.65 12.12
N HIS A 89 -18.26 10.37 12.19
CA HIS A 89 -17.63 9.26 11.45
C HIS A 89 -17.99 7.89 12.03
N LEU A 90 -18.19 7.79 13.35
CA LEU A 90 -18.65 6.54 13.99
C LEU A 90 -20.03 6.07 13.50
N LYS A 91 -20.83 6.94 12.89
CA LYS A 91 -22.12 6.57 12.28
C LYS A 91 -21.95 5.79 10.97
N SER A 92 -20.80 5.92 10.32
CA SER A 92 -20.46 5.23 9.06
C SER A 92 -19.61 4.00 9.36
N SER A 93 -20.16 3.04 10.11
CA SER A 93 -19.50 1.78 10.44
C SER A 93 -19.87 0.67 9.47
N VAL A 94 -18.91 -0.21 9.19
CA VAL A 94 -19.18 -1.45 8.46
C VAL A 94 -19.86 -2.45 9.41
N LYS A 95 -20.86 -3.15 8.91
CA LYS A 95 -21.55 -4.19 9.69
C LYS A 95 -20.61 -5.37 9.93
N CYS A 96 -20.56 -5.84 11.15
CA CYS A 96 -19.83 -7.04 11.54
C CYS A 96 -20.79 -8.09 12.09
N ALA A 97 -20.47 -9.37 11.86
CA ALA A 97 -21.20 -10.48 12.45
C ALA A 97 -20.21 -11.40 13.20
N ASP A 98 -20.70 -12.12 14.18
CA ASP A 98 -19.87 -13.07 14.93
C ASP A 98 -19.59 -14.32 14.10
N ILE A 99 -18.33 -14.55 13.75
CA ILE A 99 -17.87 -15.72 12.99
C ILE A 99 -18.22 -17.02 13.72
N ASN A 100 -18.24 -17.02 15.06
CA ASN A 100 -18.55 -18.23 15.85
C ASN A 100 -20.02 -18.60 15.79
N ALA A 101 -20.89 -17.62 15.56
CA ALA A 101 -22.35 -17.82 15.44
C ALA A 101 -22.80 -18.01 13.99
N TYR A 102 -21.97 -17.66 13.01
CA TYR A 102 -22.35 -17.73 11.60
C TYR A 102 -22.22 -19.14 11.03
N CYS A 103 -23.16 -19.50 10.16
CA CYS A 103 -23.17 -20.75 9.38
C CYS A 103 -23.63 -20.43 7.96
N GLY A 104 -22.84 -20.80 6.96
CA GLY A 104 -23.18 -20.58 5.55
C GLY A 104 -21.97 -20.21 4.69
N LYS A 105 -22.23 -19.54 3.56
CA LYS A 105 -21.20 -19.15 2.60
C LYS A 105 -20.52 -17.86 3.02
N ALA A 106 -19.20 -17.81 2.81
CA ALA A 106 -18.38 -16.61 3.00
C ALA A 106 -17.47 -16.36 1.81
N TYR A 107 -16.95 -15.14 1.70
CA TYR A 107 -16.12 -14.68 0.61
C TYR A 107 -14.86 -14.04 1.17
N LEU A 108 -13.69 -14.47 0.70
CA LEU A 108 -12.40 -14.04 1.19
C LEU A 108 -11.78 -12.99 0.24
N GLY A 109 -11.44 -11.83 0.77
CA GLY A 109 -10.64 -10.81 0.09
C GLY A 109 -9.26 -10.69 0.71
N ILE A 110 -8.22 -10.62 -0.11
CA ILE A 110 -6.83 -10.45 0.31
C ILE A 110 -6.25 -9.24 -0.43
N ASP A 111 -5.71 -8.28 0.30
CA ASP A 111 -4.88 -7.22 -0.25
C ASP A 111 -3.44 -7.42 0.21
N CYS A 112 -2.59 -7.86 -0.72
CA CYS A 112 -1.19 -8.11 -0.49
C CYS A 112 -0.35 -6.95 -1.04
N GLY A 113 -0.25 -5.86 -0.26
CA GLY A 113 0.54 -4.70 -0.63
C GLY A 113 2.06 -4.92 -0.46
N SER A 114 2.85 -3.92 -0.85
CA SER A 114 4.32 -3.97 -0.74
C SER A 114 4.81 -3.99 0.72
N THR A 115 4.08 -3.36 1.64
CA THR A 115 4.47 -3.21 3.05
C THR A 115 3.50 -3.85 4.04
N THR A 116 2.23 -3.96 3.66
CA THR A 116 1.15 -4.45 4.52
C THR A 116 0.32 -5.51 3.82
N THR A 117 -0.23 -6.43 4.61
CA THR A 117 -1.19 -7.43 4.15
C THR A 117 -2.49 -7.25 4.91
N LYS A 118 -3.62 -7.31 4.20
CA LYS A 118 -4.95 -7.24 4.77
C LYS A 118 -5.76 -8.42 4.27
N LEU A 119 -6.60 -8.97 5.15
CA LEU A 119 -7.57 -9.99 4.81
C LEU A 119 -8.94 -9.58 5.35
N CYS A 120 -9.98 -9.90 4.61
CA CYS A 120 -11.35 -9.68 5.01
C CYS A 120 -12.21 -10.88 4.60
N LEU A 121 -12.95 -11.44 5.55
CA LEU A 121 -13.95 -12.48 5.27
C LEU A 121 -15.34 -11.88 5.44
N LEU A 122 -16.16 -11.94 4.39
CA LEU A 122 -17.54 -11.43 4.38
C LEU A 122 -18.53 -12.59 4.33
N ASN A 123 -19.66 -12.44 4.99
CA ASN A 123 -20.79 -13.34 4.80
C ASN A 123 -21.63 -12.94 3.56
N ASP A 124 -22.68 -13.69 3.28
CA ASP A 124 -23.64 -13.48 2.18
C ASP A 124 -24.46 -12.17 2.31
N LYS A 125 -24.40 -11.51 3.48
CA LYS A 125 -25.06 -10.20 3.75
C LYS A 125 -24.06 -9.04 3.71
N ASN A 126 -22.83 -9.27 3.25
CA ASN A 126 -21.73 -8.30 3.25
C ASN A 126 -21.37 -7.78 4.66
N GLU A 127 -21.54 -8.61 5.69
CA GLU A 127 -21.06 -8.31 7.04
C GLU A 127 -19.69 -8.93 7.25
N ILE A 128 -18.78 -8.21 7.92
CA ILE A 128 -17.43 -8.69 8.20
C ILE A 128 -17.48 -9.77 9.28
N LEU A 129 -17.03 -10.97 8.94
CA LEU A 129 -16.83 -12.08 9.86
C LEU A 129 -15.42 -12.07 10.46
N TYR A 130 -14.44 -11.67 9.66
CA TYR A 130 -13.03 -11.61 10.05
C TYR A 130 -12.32 -10.47 9.32
N SER A 131 -11.40 -9.81 9.99
CA SER A 131 -10.54 -8.82 9.36
C SER A 131 -9.14 -8.83 9.98
N TYR A 132 -8.13 -8.65 9.14
CA TYR A 132 -6.74 -8.57 9.52
C TYR A 132 -6.04 -7.42 8.79
N TYR A 133 -5.17 -6.69 9.48
CA TYR A 133 -4.33 -5.65 8.91
C TYR A 133 -3.01 -5.58 9.68
N ALA A 134 -1.90 -5.89 9.04
CA ALA A 134 -0.57 -5.71 9.62
C ALA A 134 0.53 -5.56 8.57
N SER A 135 1.73 -5.20 9.03
CA SER A 135 2.94 -5.23 8.20
C SER A 135 3.23 -6.67 7.75
N ASN A 136 3.58 -6.84 6.47
CA ASN A 136 3.99 -8.14 5.92
C ASN A 136 5.46 -8.52 6.24
N LYS A 137 6.21 -7.63 6.89
CA LYS A 137 7.61 -7.83 7.31
C LYS A 137 8.51 -8.39 6.19
N GLY A 138 8.16 -8.10 4.92
CA GLY A 138 8.86 -8.62 3.74
C GLY A 138 8.55 -10.08 3.39
N ASN A 139 7.65 -10.75 4.12
CA ASN A 139 7.23 -12.13 3.85
C ASN A 139 5.70 -12.27 3.87
N PRO A 140 5.01 -11.77 2.82
CA PRO A 140 3.56 -11.80 2.77
C PRO A 140 2.97 -13.22 2.72
N VAL A 141 3.68 -14.18 2.13
CA VAL A 141 3.22 -15.57 2.01
C VAL A 141 3.01 -16.19 3.40
N GLU A 142 3.96 -15.99 4.29
CA GLU A 142 3.87 -16.52 5.66
C GLU A 142 2.71 -15.88 6.42
N ILE A 143 2.55 -14.55 6.31
CA ILE A 143 1.45 -13.83 6.96
C ILE A 143 0.09 -14.34 6.45
N VAL A 144 -0.08 -14.47 5.13
CA VAL A 144 -1.33 -15.00 4.55
C VAL A 144 -1.58 -16.43 5.01
N ARG A 145 -0.55 -17.29 5.05
CA ARG A 145 -0.65 -18.68 5.55
C ARG A 145 -1.15 -18.73 6.99
N GLU A 146 -0.56 -17.90 7.87
CA GLU A 146 -0.96 -17.83 9.28
C GLU A 146 -2.44 -17.41 9.40
N GLN A 147 -2.84 -16.37 8.65
CA GLN A 147 -4.20 -15.85 8.70
C GLN A 147 -5.23 -16.83 8.10
N LEU A 148 -4.88 -17.53 7.03
CA LEU A 148 -5.74 -18.59 6.49
C LEU A 148 -5.94 -19.73 7.49
N ASN A 149 -4.89 -20.17 8.17
CA ASN A 149 -4.99 -21.18 9.22
C ASN A 149 -5.92 -20.73 10.36
N GLU A 150 -5.83 -19.45 10.77
CA GLU A 150 -6.72 -18.89 11.77
C GLU A 150 -8.17 -18.85 11.28
N ILE A 151 -8.42 -18.35 10.07
CA ILE A 151 -9.75 -18.31 9.46
C ILE A 151 -10.36 -19.71 9.38
N TYR A 152 -9.62 -20.70 8.85
CA TYR A 152 -10.13 -22.07 8.74
C TYR A 152 -10.40 -22.70 10.12
N SER A 153 -9.57 -22.42 11.12
CA SER A 153 -9.81 -22.85 12.49
C SER A 153 -11.10 -22.28 13.07
N LEU A 154 -11.37 -21.00 12.81
CA LEU A 154 -12.60 -20.32 13.25
C LEU A 154 -13.84 -20.79 12.47
N CYS A 155 -13.70 -21.05 11.18
CA CYS A 155 -14.80 -21.48 10.30
C CYS A 155 -15.28 -22.90 10.65
N GLY A 156 -14.33 -23.84 10.88
CA GLY A 156 -14.65 -25.25 11.01
C GLY A 156 -15.50 -25.75 9.84
N ASP A 157 -16.42 -26.65 10.11
CA ASP A 157 -17.38 -27.18 9.12
C ASP A 157 -18.61 -26.31 8.94
N ARG A 158 -18.69 -25.15 9.63
CA ARG A 158 -19.89 -24.27 9.62
C ARG A 158 -19.90 -23.28 8.46
N ILE A 159 -18.73 -22.85 8.00
CA ILE A 159 -18.56 -21.79 7.02
C ILE A 159 -17.82 -22.34 5.80
N GLU A 160 -18.48 -22.26 4.65
CA GLU A 160 -17.90 -22.55 3.35
C GLU A 160 -17.32 -21.27 2.74
N ILE A 161 -16.02 -21.22 2.44
CA ILE A 161 -15.43 -20.13 1.65
C ILE A 161 -15.79 -20.39 0.17
N ALA A 162 -16.86 -19.73 -0.29
CA ALA A 162 -17.46 -19.96 -1.61
C ALA A 162 -16.77 -19.18 -2.74
N GLY A 163 -15.84 -18.28 -2.40
CA GLY A 163 -15.05 -17.56 -3.37
C GLY A 163 -13.97 -16.74 -2.69
N SER A 164 -12.87 -16.53 -3.41
CA SER A 164 -11.69 -15.83 -2.91
C SER A 164 -11.08 -14.93 -4.00
N ALA A 165 -10.61 -13.76 -3.59
CA ALA A 165 -9.94 -12.82 -4.49
C ALA A 165 -8.71 -12.21 -3.80
N VAL A 166 -7.69 -11.90 -4.60
CA VAL A 166 -6.49 -11.23 -4.14
C VAL A 166 -6.15 -10.04 -5.04
N THR A 167 -5.62 -9.00 -4.42
CA THR A 167 -5.15 -7.77 -5.08
C THR A 167 -3.83 -7.29 -4.49
N GLY A 168 -3.26 -6.25 -5.06
CA GLY A 168 -2.02 -5.61 -4.60
C GLY A 168 -0.76 -6.18 -5.26
N TYR A 169 0.41 -5.68 -4.87
CA TYR A 169 1.70 -6.06 -5.47
C TYR A 169 2.02 -7.55 -5.39
N GLY A 170 1.53 -8.24 -4.36
CA GLY A 170 1.71 -9.67 -4.15
C GLY A 170 0.64 -10.55 -4.80
N GLU A 171 -0.25 -9.98 -5.63
CA GLU A 171 -1.39 -10.68 -6.24
C GLU A 171 -1.01 -12.03 -6.83
N GLU A 172 -0.13 -12.06 -7.83
CA GLU A 172 0.27 -13.28 -8.53
C GLU A 172 0.91 -14.31 -7.58
N LEU A 173 1.77 -13.83 -6.67
CA LEU A 173 2.45 -14.70 -5.70
C LEU A 173 1.43 -15.40 -4.79
N ILE A 174 0.52 -14.65 -4.20
CA ILE A 174 -0.48 -15.18 -3.26
C ILE A 174 -1.51 -16.03 -3.97
N LYS A 175 -1.95 -15.61 -5.18
CA LYS A 175 -2.86 -16.40 -6.00
C LYS A 175 -2.33 -17.80 -6.28
N HIS A 176 -1.07 -17.90 -6.70
CA HIS A 176 -0.46 -19.18 -6.99
C HIS A 176 -0.13 -19.99 -5.73
N ALA A 177 0.35 -19.34 -4.65
CA ALA A 177 0.72 -20.03 -3.41
C ALA A 177 -0.48 -20.70 -2.72
N PHE A 178 -1.66 -20.10 -2.79
CA PHE A 178 -2.85 -20.54 -2.06
C PHE A 178 -4.02 -20.91 -2.95
N SER A 179 -3.83 -20.98 -4.27
CA SER A 179 -4.88 -21.28 -5.25
C SER A 179 -6.12 -20.38 -5.08
N VAL A 180 -5.90 -19.08 -4.88
CA VAL A 180 -6.97 -18.08 -4.80
C VAL A 180 -7.68 -18.01 -6.15
N ASP A 181 -9.02 -17.99 -6.16
CA ASP A 181 -9.83 -18.11 -7.37
C ASP A 181 -9.56 -16.99 -8.37
N MET A 182 -9.40 -15.75 -7.86
CA MET A 182 -9.32 -14.57 -8.72
C MET A 182 -8.20 -13.60 -8.26
N GLY A 183 -7.41 -13.10 -9.21
CA GLY A 183 -6.59 -11.91 -9.04
C GLY A 183 -7.32 -10.69 -9.59
N LEU A 184 -7.22 -9.56 -8.89
CA LEU A 184 -7.85 -8.29 -9.27
C LEU A 184 -6.84 -7.16 -9.26
N VAL A 185 -6.90 -6.31 -10.27
CA VAL A 185 -6.17 -5.04 -10.24
C VAL A 185 -6.71 -4.17 -9.12
N GLU A 186 -5.81 -3.58 -8.34
CA GLU A 186 -6.10 -2.77 -7.15
C GLU A 186 -7.17 -1.68 -7.40
N THR A 187 -7.10 -0.99 -8.55
CA THR A 187 -8.08 0.03 -8.93
C THR A 187 -9.50 -0.52 -9.07
N ILE A 188 -9.65 -1.75 -9.54
CA ILE A 188 -10.96 -2.42 -9.66
C ILE A 188 -11.48 -2.80 -8.27
N ALA A 189 -10.61 -3.28 -7.38
CA ALA A 189 -10.98 -3.58 -6.00
C ALA A 189 -11.46 -2.33 -5.26
N HIS A 190 -10.71 -1.21 -5.37
CA HIS A 190 -11.09 0.09 -4.80
C HIS A 190 -12.44 0.59 -5.34
N TYR A 191 -12.61 0.56 -6.67
CA TYR A 191 -13.87 1.00 -7.27
C TYR A 191 -15.05 0.14 -6.83
N THR A 192 -14.88 -1.17 -6.76
CA THR A 192 -15.93 -2.10 -6.32
C THR A 192 -16.37 -1.79 -4.88
N ALA A 193 -15.42 -1.56 -3.98
CA ALA A 193 -15.71 -1.18 -2.60
C ALA A 193 -16.37 0.19 -2.52
N ALA A 194 -15.85 1.21 -3.22
CA ALA A 194 -16.41 2.56 -3.22
C ALA A 194 -17.86 2.56 -3.72
N LYS A 195 -18.14 1.85 -4.83
CA LYS A 195 -19.48 1.74 -5.38
C LYS A 195 -20.48 1.03 -4.45
N TYR A 196 -20.00 0.10 -3.63
CA TYR A 196 -20.86 -0.56 -2.64
C TYR A 196 -21.37 0.43 -1.57
N PHE A 197 -20.51 1.36 -1.11
CA PHE A 197 -20.88 2.36 -0.10
C PHE A 197 -21.54 3.59 -0.70
N GLU A 198 -21.14 3.99 -1.91
CA GLU A 198 -21.65 5.14 -2.65
C GLU A 198 -21.91 4.72 -4.11
N PRO A 199 -23.13 4.25 -4.42
CA PRO A 199 -23.45 3.72 -5.75
C PRO A 199 -23.24 4.72 -6.89
N ASP A 200 -23.39 6.01 -6.61
CA ASP A 200 -23.26 7.11 -7.56
C ASP A 200 -21.86 7.79 -7.49
N VAL A 201 -20.85 7.10 -6.98
CA VAL A 201 -19.49 7.63 -6.89
C VAL A 201 -18.96 8.05 -8.26
N GLU A 202 -18.51 9.30 -8.39
CA GLU A 202 -17.93 9.87 -9.62
C GLU A 202 -16.42 10.09 -9.53
N PHE A 203 -15.87 10.12 -8.32
CA PHE A 203 -14.46 10.38 -8.08
C PHE A 203 -13.96 9.62 -6.86
N ILE A 204 -12.80 8.96 -7.00
CA ILE A 204 -12.13 8.25 -5.91
C ILE A 204 -10.72 8.81 -5.78
N LEU A 205 -10.35 9.19 -4.56
CA LEU A 205 -8.99 9.54 -4.19
C LEU A 205 -8.43 8.43 -3.29
N ASP A 206 -7.53 7.65 -3.85
CA ASP A 206 -6.80 6.61 -3.14
C ASP A 206 -5.46 7.15 -2.64
N ILE A 207 -5.28 7.13 -1.32
CA ILE A 207 -4.07 7.62 -0.66
C ILE A 207 -3.39 6.43 -0.01
N GLY A 208 -2.44 5.84 -0.73
CA GLY A 208 -1.63 4.73 -0.26
C GLY A 208 -0.41 5.14 0.56
N GLY A 209 0.37 4.17 0.99
CA GLY A 209 1.61 4.40 1.74
C GLY A 209 2.77 4.90 0.90
N GLN A 210 2.74 4.70 -0.42
CA GLN A 210 3.82 5.03 -1.34
C GLN A 210 3.36 5.86 -2.55
N ASP A 211 2.08 5.81 -2.89
CA ASP A 211 1.52 6.52 -4.02
C ASP A 211 0.14 7.11 -3.69
N ILE A 212 -0.28 8.04 -4.53
CA ILE A 212 -1.62 8.61 -4.51
C ILE A 212 -2.16 8.46 -5.93
N LYS A 213 -3.37 7.92 -6.04
CA LYS A 213 -4.08 7.76 -7.30
C LYS A 213 -5.44 8.40 -7.21
N CYS A 214 -5.92 8.94 -8.31
CA CYS A 214 -7.31 9.35 -8.40
C CYS A 214 -7.97 8.79 -9.66
N PHE A 215 -9.21 8.35 -9.50
CA PHE A 215 -10.01 7.78 -10.56
C PHE A 215 -11.25 8.64 -10.81
N LYS A 216 -11.51 8.95 -12.07
CA LYS A 216 -12.82 9.49 -12.48
C LYS A 216 -13.70 8.34 -12.92
N ILE A 217 -14.94 8.36 -12.45
CA ILE A 217 -15.97 7.39 -12.78
C ILE A 217 -17.01 8.07 -13.67
N ARG A 218 -17.33 7.46 -14.81
CA ARG A 218 -18.41 7.89 -15.70
C ARG A 218 -19.21 6.70 -16.15
N ASN A 219 -20.52 6.83 -16.12
CA ASN A 219 -21.46 5.78 -16.57
C ASN A 219 -21.19 4.43 -15.91
N GLY A 220 -20.79 4.42 -14.63
CA GLY A 220 -20.51 3.20 -13.88
C GLY A 220 -19.21 2.47 -14.26
N ALA A 221 -18.28 3.15 -14.94
CA ALA A 221 -16.97 2.62 -15.30
C ALA A 221 -15.84 3.63 -14.97
N ILE A 222 -14.62 3.13 -14.78
CA ILE A 222 -13.44 3.97 -14.61
C ILE A 222 -13.11 4.61 -15.96
N ASP A 223 -13.23 5.94 -16.04
CA ASP A 223 -12.99 6.74 -17.23
C ASP A 223 -11.51 7.12 -17.37
N SER A 224 -10.88 7.53 -16.28
CA SER A 224 -9.46 7.90 -16.26
C SER A 224 -8.83 7.68 -14.88
N ILE A 225 -7.53 7.43 -14.89
CA ILE A 225 -6.67 7.29 -13.70
C ILE A 225 -5.54 8.30 -13.81
N MET A 226 -5.28 9.03 -12.72
CA MET A 226 -4.19 10.02 -12.61
C MET A 226 -3.35 9.71 -11.38
#